data_d84f0b07b00ccfd105d582caf8c72bd7
#
_entry.id   d84f0b07b00ccfd105d582caf8c72bd7
#
_cell.length_a   1.000
_cell.length_b   1.000
_cell.length_c   1.000
_cell.angle_alpha   90.00
_cell.angle_beta   90.00
_cell.angle_gamma   90.00
#
_symmetry.space_group_name_H-M   'P 1'
#
loop_
_entity.id
_entity.type
_entity.pdbx_description
1 polymer ?
#
loop_
_entity_poly.entity_id
_entity_poly.type
_entity_poly.pdbx_seq_one_letter_code
_entity_poly.pdbx_strand_id
1 'polypeptide(L)'
;MKVISSLTSAGTLIGLLLLPRSCAADVNSTAVRWTNPFPVEPCNGVNIKDITVAELQLHFANGSLTSVQLSQCYIKRIAKTNPYVHHVIEINPDWKDIAQALDAERASGKVRGPLHGIPVLTKDNIATDDKVETTDGNLVLLGSKVAGDAFVVRKLRAAGVVLLGHANESEDADHRAVISFSEGWSDRGGQCRNVWNGTQQTAGSSTGSAQAVAGYNILLSVGTETHGSVLHPAGHAGVVGLKPTAGLTSRSGVIPGSRNRDSVGTFARNVHDAALLLDAMYGPDDEDPWSLGQVGKTPDGGYTQFATNSSALKGAIFGIPYHIWWSTVAGIRAPGNEAKFLARLEQLKQAGVTIVNMTAPLPYADDIQNAYGWGDAVNTTYWLQSARVLNVDLYNGYTEWLQQISWPNGTSGNLPLENLGDLVVWNNVNNATTGALGGAYPWNSGQDALIAAVATGGVRDARYWRAWYWRLGRSQACVDGAYAYEAPDGSTLALDAVLIPNVASGGASSSIASVVDAAQYPAISIPINVDGFNVPMGLGIWGTGYSEGKLVKWASAMESLFHFAEDFEPEFVNYNTSKIPFDARWPGYSCTVDSLDHLGCSAAAV
;
A
#
# COMPACT_ATOMS: atom_id res chain seq x y z
N MET A 1 6.87 -13.87 67.57
CA MET A 1 5.91 -13.97 68.68
C MET A 1 4.58 -14.21 68.04
N LYS A 2 4.16 -15.43 68.11
CA LYS A 2 3.00 -15.95 68.85
C LYS A 2 1.67 -15.32 68.41
N VAL A 3 0.58 -15.94 68.07
CA VAL A 3 0.15 -17.34 68.24
C VAL A 3 -1.33 -17.34 67.81
N ILE A 4 -1.78 -18.30 67.02
CA ILE A 4 -2.87 -19.29 67.26
C ILE A 4 -4.26 -18.64 67.46
N SER A 5 -5.37 -19.09 67.00
CA SER A 5 -6.00 -20.39 66.66
C SER A 5 -7.49 -20.09 66.45
N SER A 6 -8.16 -20.69 65.63
CA SER A 6 -8.87 -21.99 65.60
C SER A 6 -10.39 -21.87 65.78
N LEU A 7 -11.02 -22.69 64.93
CA LEU A 7 -12.22 -23.54 65.18
C LEU A 7 -13.61 -22.92 65.02
N THR A 8 -14.41 -23.41 64.25
CA THR A 8 -15.26 -24.59 63.98
C THR A 8 -16.69 -24.07 63.85
N SER A 9 -17.63 -24.52 63.18
CA SER A 9 -18.11 -25.74 62.67
C SER A 9 -19.45 -25.52 61.96
N ALA A 10 -19.71 -26.28 60.96
CA ALA A 10 -20.93 -26.92 60.55
C ALA A 10 -22.27 -26.17 60.56
N GLY A 11 -22.92 -26.21 59.40
CA GLY A 11 -24.35 -25.94 59.26
C GLY A 11 -24.81 -26.19 57.84
N THR A 12 -25.11 -27.44 57.54
CA THR A 12 -25.72 -27.87 56.27
C THR A 12 -27.12 -27.30 56.16
N LEU A 13 -27.42 -26.52 55.12
CA LEU A 13 -28.81 -26.28 54.73
C LEU A 13 -28.87 -26.41 53.19
N ILE A 14 -29.48 -27.52 52.76
CA ILE A 14 -29.84 -27.79 51.38
C ILE A 14 -31.03 -26.85 51.05
N GLY A 15 -30.70 -25.81 50.28
CA GLY A 15 -31.68 -24.94 49.64
C GLY A 15 -31.75 -25.25 48.14
N LEU A 16 -32.78 -26.00 47.76
CA LEU A 16 -33.14 -26.23 46.36
C LEU A 16 -33.59 -24.89 45.77
N LEU A 17 -32.70 -24.16 45.10
CA LEU A 17 -33.06 -22.99 44.31
C LEU A 17 -33.32 -23.44 42.86
N LEU A 18 -34.60 -23.44 42.52
CA LEU A 18 -35.11 -23.50 41.17
C LEU A 18 -34.44 -22.41 40.33
N LEU A 19 -33.55 -22.81 39.44
CA LEU A 19 -33.05 -21.94 38.36
C LEU A 19 -34.22 -21.58 37.44
N PRO A 20 -34.46 -20.31 37.13
CA PRO A 20 -35.43 -19.96 36.12
C PRO A 20 -34.96 -20.52 34.78
N ARG A 21 -35.85 -21.23 34.10
CA ARG A 21 -35.69 -21.59 32.69
C ARG A 21 -35.25 -20.34 31.93
N SER A 22 -34.06 -20.35 31.34
CA SER A 22 -33.67 -19.38 30.34
C SER A 22 -34.74 -19.39 29.24
N CYS A 23 -35.44 -18.29 29.09
CA CYS A 23 -36.11 -17.98 27.84
C CYS A 23 -35.03 -18.00 26.77
N ALA A 24 -34.97 -19.09 26.02
CA ALA A 24 -34.41 -19.04 24.69
C ALA A 24 -35.33 -18.07 23.92
N ALA A 25 -34.94 -16.81 23.87
CA ALA A 25 -35.50 -15.90 22.90
C ALA A 25 -35.17 -16.51 21.55
N ASP A 26 -36.18 -16.89 20.81
CA ASP A 26 -36.07 -17.11 19.38
C ASP A 26 -35.46 -15.83 18.78
N VAL A 27 -34.16 -15.87 18.53
CA VAL A 27 -33.47 -14.87 17.73
C VAL A 27 -33.83 -15.17 16.26
N ASN A 28 -35.08 -14.97 15.93
CA ASN A 28 -35.46 -14.57 14.59
C ASN A 28 -35.00 -13.11 14.42
N SER A 29 -33.70 -12.87 14.53
CA SER A 29 -33.13 -11.68 13.99
C SER A 29 -33.29 -11.83 12.48
N THR A 30 -34.23 -11.14 11.89
CA THR A 30 -34.07 -10.63 10.53
C THR A 30 -32.83 -9.75 10.60
N ALA A 31 -31.66 -10.39 10.50
CA ALA A 31 -30.41 -9.69 10.30
C ALA A 31 -30.65 -8.85 9.07
N VAL A 32 -30.67 -7.53 9.23
CA VAL A 32 -30.73 -6.61 8.10
C VAL A 32 -29.53 -6.98 7.26
N ARG A 33 -29.79 -7.70 6.16
CA ARG A 33 -28.72 -8.13 5.27
C ARG A 33 -28.15 -6.87 4.68
N TRP A 34 -26.87 -6.61 4.99
CA TRP A 34 -26.17 -5.48 4.41
C TRP A 34 -26.25 -5.58 2.89
N THR A 35 -26.63 -4.51 2.25
CA THR A 35 -26.64 -4.43 0.78
C THR A 35 -25.51 -3.49 0.39
N ASN A 36 -24.57 -4.00 -0.43
CA ASN A 36 -23.48 -3.17 -0.95
C ASN A 36 -24.05 -1.93 -1.66
N PRO A 37 -23.78 -0.71 -1.16
CA PRO A 37 -24.33 0.51 -1.76
C PRO A 37 -23.70 0.86 -3.10
N PHE A 38 -22.57 0.22 -3.46
CA PHE A 38 -21.80 0.48 -4.66
C PHE A 38 -21.51 -0.80 -5.46
N PRO A 39 -22.54 -1.53 -5.96
CA PRO A 39 -22.31 -2.70 -6.78
C PRO A 39 -21.51 -2.34 -8.04
N VAL A 40 -20.73 -3.29 -8.55
CA VAL A 40 -19.99 -3.13 -9.80
C VAL A 40 -20.97 -3.31 -10.97
N GLU A 41 -21.11 -2.27 -11.77
CA GLU A 41 -21.98 -2.30 -12.96
C GLU A 41 -21.18 -2.81 -14.18
N PRO A 42 -21.79 -3.59 -15.07
CA PRO A 42 -21.15 -3.98 -16.31
C PRO A 42 -20.74 -2.75 -17.15
N CYS A 43 -19.58 -2.83 -17.77
CA CYS A 43 -19.08 -1.82 -18.69
C CYS A 43 -19.45 -2.20 -20.12
N ASN A 44 -20.36 -1.47 -20.73
CA ASN A 44 -20.83 -1.74 -22.09
C ASN A 44 -21.27 -3.22 -22.31
N GLY A 45 -21.87 -3.81 -21.27
CA GLY A 45 -22.30 -5.22 -21.27
C GLY A 45 -21.21 -6.22 -20.85
N VAL A 46 -19.96 -5.79 -20.67
CA VAL A 46 -18.85 -6.60 -20.17
C VAL A 46 -18.81 -6.53 -18.65
N ASN A 47 -18.80 -7.67 -17.97
CA ASN A 47 -18.55 -7.70 -16.53
C ASN A 47 -17.09 -7.38 -16.24
N ILE A 48 -16.84 -6.24 -15.60
CA ILE A 48 -15.48 -5.78 -15.24
C ILE A 48 -15.09 -6.10 -13.79
N LYS A 49 -15.97 -6.78 -13.05
CA LYS A 49 -15.64 -7.28 -11.73
C LYS A 49 -14.66 -8.45 -11.88
N ASP A 50 -13.53 -8.36 -11.20
CA ASP A 50 -12.46 -9.37 -11.21
C ASP A 50 -11.88 -9.74 -12.58
N ILE A 51 -12.15 -8.91 -13.60
CA ILE A 51 -11.59 -9.08 -14.93
C ILE A 51 -10.06 -8.91 -14.91
N THR A 52 -9.36 -9.70 -15.68
CA THR A 52 -7.90 -9.62 -15.85
C THR A 52 -7.52 -8.74 -17.04
N VAL A 53 -6.26 -8.30 -17.08
CA VAL A 53 -5.71 -7.58 -18.26
C VAL A 53 -5.84 -8.43 -19.52
N ALA A 54 -5.56 -9.74 -19.43
CA ALA A 54 -5.64 -10.64 -20.58
C ALA A 54 -7.07 -10.72 -21.14
N GLU A 55 -8.08 -10.82 -20.29
CA GLU A 55 -9.49 -10.82 -20.69
C GLU A 55 -9.91 -9.48 -21.31
N LEU A 56 -9.48 -8.35 -20.74
CA LEU A 56 -9.70 -7.03 -21.32
C LEU A 56 -9.09 -6.92 -22.73
N GLN A 57 -7.89 -7.46 -22.94
CA GLN A 57 -7.27 -7.46 -24.27
C GLN A 57 -8.08 -8.28 -25.29
N LEU A 58 -8.75 -9.37 -24.87
CA LEU A 58 -9.67 -10.12 -25.74
C LEU A 58 -10.90 -9.27 -26.10
N HIS A 59 -11.46 -8.53 -25.13
CA HIS A 59 -12.58 -7.61 -25.38
C HIS A 59 -12.20 -6.44 -26.28
N PHE A 60 -11.00 -5.90 -26.15
CA PHE A 60 -10.47 -4.89 -27.06
C PHE A 60 -10.23 -5.44 -28.46
N ALA A 61 -9.72 -6.67 -28.58
CA ALA A 61 -9.42 -7.30 -29.86
C ALA A 61 -10.68 -7.64 -30.66
N ASN A 62 -11.77 -8.06 -30.01
CA ASN A 62 -13.03 -8.39 -30.65
C ASN A 62 -14.00 -7.19 -30.78
N GLY A 63 -13.61 -6.01 -30.29
CA GLY A 63 -14.39 -4.78 -30.39
C GLY A 63 -15.59 -4.68 -29.46
N SER A 64 -15.76 -5.61 -28.50
CA SER A 64 -16.85 -5.53 -27.49
C SER A 64 -16.61 -4.44 -26.44
N LEU A 65 -15.36 -3.98 -26.32
CA LEU A 65 -14.96 -2.87 -25.45
C LEU A 65 -13.85 -2.06 -26.14
N THR A 66 -13.75 -0.77 -25.81
CA THR A 66 -12.63 0.10 -26.21
C THR A 66 -11.95 0.71 -25.00
N SER A 67 -10.74 1.26 -25.18
CA SER A 67 -10.01 1.96 -24.11
C SER A 67 -10.82 3.17 -23.59
N VAL A 68 -11.49 3.89 -24.50
CA VAL A 68 -12.38 5.00 -24.13
C VAL A 68 -13.54 4.51 -23.27
N GLN A 69 -14.22 3.45 -23.66
CA GLN A 69 -15.37 2.91 -22.92
C GLN A 69 -14.94 2.41 -21.54
N LEU A 70 -13.84 1.66 -21.46
CA LEU A 70 -13.31 1.16 -20.18
C LEU A 70 -12.95 2.32 -19.23
N SER A 71 -12.19 3.31 -19.73
CA SER A 71 -11.82 4.49 -18.94
C SER A 71 -13.06 5.24 -18.43
N GLN A 72 -14.06 5.42 -19.30
CA GLN A 72 -15.33 6.07 -18.93
C GLN A 72 -16.08 5.28 -17.84
N CYS A 73 -16.06 3.95 -17.88
CA CYS A 73 -16.71 3.12 -16.86
C CYS A 73 -16.03 3.30 -15.50
N TYR A 74 -14.69 3.31 -15.45
CA TYR A 74 -13.96 3.58 -14.20
C TYR A 74 -14.22 5.00 -13.69
N ILE A 75 -14.21 6.01 -14.55
CA ILE A 75 -14.51 7.40 -14.15
C ILE A 75 -15.92 7.52 -13.57
N LYS A 76 -16.93 6.90 -14.20
CA LYS A 76 -18.30 6.87 -13.66
C LYS A 76 -18.36 6.21 -12.29
N ARG A 77 -17.62 5.12 -12.09
CA ARG A 77 -17.54 4.44 -10.79
C ARG A 77 -16.82 5.31 -9.75
N ILE A 78 -15.70 5.92 -10.12
CA ILE A 78 -14.98 6.87 -9.26
C ILE A 78 -15.93 8.01 -8.87
N ALA A 79 -16.63 8.63 -9.81
CA ALA A 79 -17.61 9.69 -9.52
C ALA A 79 -18.68 9.27 -8.51
N LYS A 80 -19.14 8.03 -8.59
CA LYS A 80 -20.17 7.48 -7.68
C LYS A 80 -19.61 7.17 -6.28
N THR A 81 -18.37 6.70 -6.18
CA THR A 81 -17.81 6.20 -4.92
C THR A 81 -16.91 7.22 -4.21
N ASN A 82 -16.14 8.00 -4.96
CA ASN A 82 -15.09 8.86 -4.43
C ASN A 82 -15.56 9.90 -3.40
N PRO A 83 -16.79 10.48 -3.49
CA PRO A 83 -17.33 11.34 -2.44
C PRO A 83 -17.43 10.69 -1.05
N TYR A 84 -17.34 9.36 -0.98
CA TYR A 84 -17.42 8.58 0.25
C TYR A 84 -16.07 7.96 0.64
N VAL A 85 -15.22 7.65 -0.34
CA VAL A 85 -14.02 6.83 -0.14
C VAL A 85 -12.70 7.58 -0.33
N HIS A 86 -12.70 8.68 -1.07
CA HIS A 86 -11.51 9.53 -1.30
C HIS A 86 -10.27 8.78 -1.81
N HIS A 87 -10.46 7.88 -2.77
CA HIS A 87 -9.36 7.08 -3.34
C HIS A 87 -8.57 7.82 -4.42
N VAL A 88 -9.19 8.76 -5.10
CA VAL A 88 -8.63 9.48 -6.24
C VAL A 88 -8.63 10.97 -5.93
N ILE A 89 -7.46 11.60 -6.06
CA ILE A 89 -7.30 13.04 -5.90
C ILE A 89 -7.79 13.76 -7.15
N GLU A 90 -7.31 13.33 -8.32
CA GLU A 90 -7.57 14.03 -9.58
C GLU A 90 -7.64 13.04 -10.75
N ILE A 91 -8.58 13.29 -11.65
CA ILE A 91 -8.68 12.58 -12.94
C ILE A 91 -7.97 13.41 -14.00
N ASN A 92 -7.13 12.75 -14.82
CA ASN A 92 -6.42 13.38 -15.91
C ASN A 92 -7.43 13.95 -16.94
N PRO A 93 -7.51 15.26 -17.16
CA PRO A 93 -8.44 15.84 -18.13
C PRO A 93 -8.22 15.34 -19.57
N ASP A 94 -7.00 14.89 -19.90
CA ASP A 94 -6.64 14.43 -21.25
C ASP A 94 -6.90 12.94 -21.47
N TRP A 95 -7.47 12.22 -20.47
CA TRP A 95 -7.67 10.78 -20.52
C TRP A 95 -8.39 10.30 -21.79
N LYS A 96 -9.39 11.10 -22.25
CA LYS A 96 -10.23 10.71 -23.41
C LYS A 96 -9.44 10.78 -24.70
N ASP A 97 -8.66 11.84 -24.90
CA ASP A 97 -7.83 12.00 -26.10
C ASP A 97 -6.74 10.92 -26.15
N ILE A 98 -6.14 10.60 -24.98
CA ILE A 98 -5.15 9.52 -24.86
C ILE A 98 -5.80 8.17 -25.21
N ALA A 99 -6.95 7.85 -24.64
CA ALA A 99 -7.64 6.59 -24.91
C ALA A 99 -8.09 6.47 -26.37
N GLN A 100 -8.60 7.56 -26.98
CA GLN A 100 -8.97 7.60 -28.41
C GLN A 100 -7.77 7.37 -29.31
N ALA A 101 -6.62 7.96 -29.01
CA ALA A 101 -5.40 7.75 -29.77
C ALA A 101 -4.95 6.28 -29.72
N LEU A 102 -5.03 5.64 -28.55
CA LEU A 102 -4.69 4.23 -28.39
C LEU A 102 -5.70 3.29 -29.10
N ASP A 103 -6.99 3.61 -29.03
CA ASP A 103 -8.00 2.88 -29.81
C ASP A 103 -7.74 3.00 -31.33
N ALA A 104 -7.33 4.17 -31.82
CA ALA A 104 -6.95 4.39 -33.22
C ALA A 104 -5.66 3.63 -33.60
N GLU A 105 -4.66 3.59 -32.73
CA GLU A 105 -3.47 2.76 -32.92
C GLU A 105 -3.84 1.29 -33.08
N ARG A 106 -4.67 0.77 -32.18
CA ARG A 106 -5.18 -0.62 -32.24
C ARG A 106 -5.91 -0.89 -33.54
N ALA A 107 -6.81 0.00 -33.95
CA ALA A 107 -7.56 -0.14 -35.20
C ALA A 107 -6.64 -0.16 -36.44
N SER A 108 -5.48 0.47 -36.37
CA SER A 108 -4.44 0.43 -37.40
C SER A 108 -3.51 -0.80 -37.32
N GLY A 109 -3.76 -1.73 -36.39
CA GLY A 109 -2.92 -2.90 -36.14
C GLY A 109 -1.70 -2.64 -35.27
N LYS A 110 -1.58 -1.46 -34.67
CA LYS A 110 -0.46 -1.11 -33.77
C LYS A 110 -0.89 -1.32 -32.33
N VAL A 111 -0.45 -2.40 -31.70
CA VAL A 111 -0.61 -2.68 -30.28
C VAL A 111 0.76 -2.68 -29.63
N ARG A 112 0.97 -1.79 -28.65
CA ARG A 112 2.28 -1.57 -28.02
C ARG A 112 2.67 -2.69 -27.06
N GLY A 113 1.70 -3.47 -26.58
CA GLY A 113 1.92 -4.57 -25.63
C GLY A 113 0.67 -4.90 -24.86
N PRO A 114 0.76 -5.77 -23.84
CA PRO A 114 -0.41 -6.26 -23.10
C PRO A 114 -1.13 -5.17 -22.29
N LEU A 115 -0.48 -4.05 -21.96
CA LEU A 115 -1.09 -2.92 -21.26
C LEU A 115 -1.67 -1.85 -22.20
N HIS A 116 -1.61 -2.05 -23.52
CA HIS A 116 -2.10 -1.06 -24.48
C HIS A 116 -3.61 -0.81 -24.30
N GLY A 117 -3.95 0.44 -23.97
CA GLY A 117 -5.32 0.89 -23.74
C GLY A 117 -5.87 0.62 -22.33
N ILE A 118 -5.08 0.06 -21.44
CA ILE A 118 -5.49 -0.21 -20.05
C ILE A 118 -5.35 1.06 -19.21
N PRO A 119 -6.41 1.51 -18.49
CA PRO A 119 -6.34 2.62 -17.56
C PRO A 119 -5.58 2.24 -16.28
N VAL A 120 -4.73 3.16 -15.81
CA VAL A 120 -3.93 3.00 -14.58
C VAL A 120 -3.99 4.30 -13.77
N LEU A 121 -4.05 4.21 -12.45
CA LEU A 121 -3.82 5.31 -11.52
C LEU A 121 -2.37 5.28 -11.01
N THR A 122 -1.76 6.44 -10.84
CA THR A 122 -0.47 6.60 -10.17
C THR A 122 -0.66 7.31 -8.85
N LYS A 123 0.12 6.97 -7.84
CA LYS A 123 0.15 7.70 -6.57
C LYS A 123 0.57 9.16 -6.81
N ASP A 124 0.03 10.09 -6.02
CA ASP A 124 0.18 11.54 -6.23
C ASP A 124 1.61 12.07 -6.06
N ASN A 125 2.53 11.26 -5.55
CA ASN A 125 3.96 11.59 -5.48
C ASN A 125 4.77 11.17 -6.71
N ILE A 126 4.14 10.61 -7.75
CA ILE A 126 4.79 10.18 -9.00
C ILE A 126 4.53 11.20 -10.09
N ALA A 127 5.56 11.90 -10.56
CA ALA A 127 5.42 12.99 -11.51
C ALA A 127 4.82 12.55 -12.85
N THR A 128 3.79 13.28 -13.28
CA THR A 128 3.22 13.22 -14.63
C THR A 128 3.28 14.61 -15.27
N ASP A 129 3.93 14.70 -16.44
CA ASP A 129 4.00 15.93 -17.22
C ASP A 129 2.76 16.05 -18.12
N ASP A 130 1.64 16.31 -17.49
CA ASP A 130 0.34 16.54 -18.13
C ASP A 130 -0.45 17.61 -17.34
N LYS A 131 -1.79 17.55 -17.34
CA LYS A 131 -2.61 18.53 -16.64
C LYS A 131 -2.92 18.15 -15.20
N VAL A 132 -2.51 16.94 -14.77
CA VAL A 132 -2.62 16.52 -13.38
C VAL A 132 -1.44 17.06 -12.59
N GLU A 133 -1.69 17.53 -11.37
CA GLU A 133 -0.65 18.09 -10.52
C GLU A 133 -0.08 17.04 -9.58
N THR A 134 1.24 16.99 -9.47
CA THR A 134 1.97 16.08 -8.56
C THR A 134 2.23 16.79 -7.24
N THR A 135 1.59 16.38 -6.16
CA THR A 135 1.61 17.15 -4.90
C THR A 135 1.94 16.35 -3.64
N ASP A 136 2.15 15.02 -3.72
CA ASP A 136 2.35 14.16 -2.53
C ASP A 136 1.20 14.34 -1.50
N GLY A 137 0.00 14.64 -2.00
CA GLY A 137 -1.19 14.94 -1.20
C GLY A 137 -1.19 16.33 -0.54
N ASN A 138 -0.14 17.13 -0.68
CA ASN A 138 0.07 18.38 0.04
C ASN A 138 -0.34 19.59 -0.79
N LEU A 139 -1.19 20.47 -0.23
CA LEU A 139 -1.67 21.68 -0.89
C LEU A 139 -0.55 22.69 -1.19
N VAL A 140 0.57 22.63 -0.49
CA VAL A 140 1.70 23.53 -0.73
C VAL A 140 2.25 23.42 -2.15
N LEU A 141 2.16 22.23 -2.77
CA LEU A 141 2.67 21.97 -4.11
C LEU A 141 1.67 22.29 -5.23
N LEU A 142 0.45 22.73 -4.91
CA LEU A 142 -0.52 23.16 -5.92
C LEU A 142 0.01 24.32 -6.76
N GLY A 143 -0.18 24.25 -8.07
CA GLY A 143 0.30 25.24 -9.04
C GLY A 143 1.75 25.05 -9.44
N SER A 144 2.47 24.08 -8.87
CA SER A 144 3.80 23.70 -9.34
C SER A 144 3.72 22.93 -10.66
N LYS A 145 4.82 22.93 -11.39
CA LYS A 145 5.02 22.14 -12.62
C LYS A 145 6.28 21.30 -12.49
N VAL A 146 6.12 20.01 -12.71
CA VAL A 146 7.23 19.05 -12.72
C VAL A 146 8.14 19.31 -13.92
N ALA A 147 9.40 18.88 -13.84
CA ALA A 147 10.37 19.00 -14.94
C ALA A 147 10.06 18.06 -16.13
N GLY A 148 9.29 17.00 -15.86
CA GLY A 148 8.90 15.99 -16.84
C GLY A 148 8.26 14.79 -16.17
N ASP A 149 7.83 13.82 -16.97
CA ASP A 149 7.34 12.54 -16.47
C ASP A 149 8.41 11.80 -15.64
N ALA A 150 8.00 11.16 -14.54
CA ALA A 150 8.83 10.15 -13.88
C ALA A 150 9.24 9.05 -14.87
N PHE A 151 10.40 8.42 -14.67
CA PHE A 151 10.86 7.34 -15.56
C PHE A 151 9.80 6.23 -15.72
N VAL A 152 9.21 5.79 -14.62
CA VAL A 152 8.14 4.76 -14.65
C VAL A 152 6.92 5.23 -15.45
N VAL A 153 6.60 6.52 -15.44
CA VAL A 153 5.51 7.12 -16.22
C VAL A 153 5.86 7.14 -17.71
N ARG A 154 7.08 7.51 -18.06
CA ARG A 154 7.57 7.42 -19.45
C ARG A 154 7.43 5.99 -19.99
N LYS A 155 7.79 5.00 -19.17
CA LYS A 155 7.68 3.58 -19.50
C LYS A 155 6.23 3.13 -19.68
N LEU A 156 5.32 3.54 -18.78
CA LEU A 156 3.89 3.24 -18.86
C LEU A 156 3.25 3.86 -20.12
N ARG A 157 3.57 5.12 -20.45
CA ARG A 157 3.10 5.74 -21.70
C ARG A 157 3.62 4.99 -22.92
N ALA A 158 4.88 4.55 -22.90
CA ALA A 158 5.46 3.75 -23.97
C ALA A 158 4.75 2.39 -24.13
N ALA A 159 4.31 1.77 -23.04
CA ALA A 159 3.51 0.55 -23.05
C ALA A 159 2.05 0.76 -23.51
N GLY A 160 1.62 2.01 -23.73
CA GLY A 160 0.27 2.34 -24.17
C GLY A 160 -0.77 2.36 -23.04
N VAL A 161 -0.37 2.66 -21.82
CA VAL A 161 -1.27 2.85 -20.68
C VAL A 161 -2.05 4.15 -20.83
N VAL A 162 -3.32 4.15 -20.45
CA VAL A 162 -4.10 5.38 -20.21
C VAL A 162 -3.85 5.83 -18.76
N LEU A 163 -3.02 6.86 -18.56
CA LEU A 163 -2.86 7.47 -17.24
C LEU A 163 -4.15 8.20 -16.87
N LEU A 164 -4.94 7.55 -16.00
CA LEU A 164 -6.30 8.00 -15.70
C LEU A 164 -6.34 9.13 -14.68
N GLY A 165 -5.31 9.28 -13.85
CA GLY A 165 -5.21 10.30 -12.83
C GLY A 165 -4.33 9.89 -11.65
N HIS A 166 -4.40 10.69 -10.59
CA HIS A 166 -3.64 10.47 -9.36
C HIS A 166 -4.50 9.89 -8.24
N ALA A 167 -3.99 8.83 -7.62
CA ALA A 167 -4.56 8.21 -6.43
C ALA A 167 -4.15 8.97 -5.18
N ASN A 168 -5.07 9.04 -4.21
CA ASN A 168 -4.83 9.63 -2.90
C ASN A 168 -3.78 8.83 -2.11
N GLU A 169 -3.18 9.50 -1.15
CA GLU A 169 -2.17 8.94 -0.28
C GLU A 169 -2.24 9.55 1.13
N SER A 170 -1.48 8.98 2.05
CA SER A 170 -1.16 9.68 3.28
C SER A 170 -0.16 10.79 2.95
N GLU A 171 -0.47 12.02 3.35
CA GLU A 171 0.29 13.20 2.99
C GLU A 171 1.78 13.09 3.28
N ASP A 172 2.60 13.59 2.33
CA ASP A 172 4.05 13.49 2.36
C ASP A 172 4.53 12.03 2.52
N ALA A 173 3.79 11.08 1.92
CA ALA A 173 4.07 9.64 1.98
C ALA A 173 4.22 9.08 3.41
N ASP A 174 3.38 9.51 4.38
CA ASP A 174 3.45 9.26 5.83
C ASP A 174 4.65 9.94 6.55
N HIS A 175 5.35 10.86 5.89
CA HIS A 175 6.47 11.56 6.50
C HIS A 175 6.11 12.89 7.17
N ARG A 176 4.84 13.29 7.16
CA ARG A 176 4.39 14.52 7.80
C ARG A 176 4.54 14.49 9.32
N ALA A 177 4.04 13.43 9.96
CA ALA A 177 4.08 13.28 11.41
C ALA A 177 4.17 11.80 11.82
N VAL A 178 4.72 11.55 13.01
CA VAL A 178 4.83 10.21 13.60
C VAL A 178 3.75 10.00 14.65
N ILE A 179 3.35 11.07 15.36
CA ILE A 179 2.43 10.99 16.48
C ILE A 179 1.04 11.42 16.03
N SER A 180 0.04 10.56 16.25
CA SER A 180 -1.37 10.85 15.98
C SER A 180 -1.68 11.19 14.52
N PHE A 181 -0.91 10.66 13.59
CA PHE A 181 -1.16 10.81 12.16
C PHE A 181 -2.27 9.84 11.71
N SER A 182 -3.18 10.33 10.86
CA SER A 182 -4.21 9.50 10.26
C SER A 182 -3.75 8.96 8.92
N GLU A 183 -3.37 7.67 8.89
CA GLU A 183 -3.02 7.01 7.63
C GLU A 183 -4.16 7.14 6.61
N GLY A 184 -3.80 7.47 5.37
CA GLY A 184 -4.75 7.66 4.28
C GLY A 184 -5.35 9.06 4.20
N TRP A 185 -4.89 10.00 5.03
CA TRP A 185 -5.32 11.38 4.92
C TRP A 185 -4.28 12.23 4.18
N SER A 186 -4.79 13.13 3.34
CA SER A 186 -4.00 14.21 2.77
C SER A 186 -4.83 15.49 2.69
N ASP A 187 -4.18 16.64 2.74
CA ASP A 187 -4.84 17.94 2.62
C ASP A 187 -5.60 18.06 1.28
N ARG A 188 -5.02 17.52 0.22
CA ARG A 188 -5.58 17.60 -1.12
C ARG A 188 -6.69 16.58 -1.36
N GLY A 189 -6.53 15.35 -0.88
CA GLY A 189 -7.43 14.24 -1.16
C GLY A 189 -8.47 13.95 -0.07
N GLY A 190 -8.30 14.50 1.14
CA GLY A 190 -9.12 14.13 2.30
C GLY A 190 -8.79 12.73 2.85
N GLN A 191 -9.63 12.22 3.75
CA GLN A 191 -9.44 10.92 4.39
C GLN A 191 -9.86 9.78 3.48
N CYS A 192 -8.92 9.03 2.94
CA CYS A 192 -9.17 7.79 2.26
C CYS A 192 -9.78 6.74 3.21
N ARG A 193 -10.81 6.02 2.76
CA ARG A 193 -11.56 5.07 3.58
C ARG A 193 -11.47 3.65 3.03
N ASN A 194 -11.49 2.69 3.96
CA ASN A 194 -11.40 1.28 3.64
C ASN A 194 -12.71 0.76 3.00
N VAL A 195 -12.65 0.19 1.80
CA VAL A 195 -13.82 -0.29 1.05
C VAL A 195 -14.50 -1.51 1.67
N TRP A 196 -13.79 -2.24 2.52
CA TRP A 196 -14.35 -3.38 3.24
C TRP A 196 -15.19 -2.92 4.43
N ASN A 197 -14.65 -1.95 5.20
CA ASN A 197 -15.34 -1.37 6.34
C ASN A 197 -14.90 0.09 6.54
N GLY A 198 -15.78 1.05 6.27
CA GLY A 198 -15.51 2.48 6.31
C GLY A 198 -15.10 3.06 7.67
N THR A 199 -15.18 2.27 8.75
CA THR A 199 -14.71 2.65 10.09
C THR A 199 -13.31 2.15 10.42
N GLN A 200 -12.70 1.37 9.52
CA GLN A 200 -11.39 0.77 9.72
C GLN A 200 -10.31 1.50 8.94
N GLN A 201 -9.07 1.37 9.40
CA GLN A 201 -7.91 1.96 8.74
C GLN A 201 -7.67 1.36 7.36
N THR A 202 -7.06 2.15 6.51
CA THR A 202 -6.65 1.76 5.16
C THR A 202 -5.20 1.30 5.09
N ALA A 203 -4.40 1.61 6.11
CA ALA A 203 -2.94 1.69 6.06
C ALA A 203 -2.45 2.68 5.00
N GLY A 204 -1.17 2.99 5.03
CA GLY A 204 -0.54 3.98 4.16
C GLY A 204 0.89 3.59 3.75
N SER A 205 1.46 4.44 2.96
CA SER A 205 0.95 5.71 2.41
C SER A 205 0.23 5.56 1.06
N SER A 206 0.43 4.49 0.26
CA SER A 206 -0.24 4.31 -1.05
C SER A 206 -1.71 3.85 -0.90
N THR A 207 -2.45 4.55 -0.05
CA THR A 207 -3.79 4.22 0.38
C THR A 207 -4.79 4.18 -0.77
N GLY A 208 -4.88 5.30 -1.50
CA GLY A 208 -5.80 5.41 -2.63
C GLY A 208 -5.46 4.45 -3.74
N SER A 209 -4.15 4.21 -3.99
CA SER A 209 -3.71 3.22 -4.98
C SER A 209 -4.25 1.82 -4.68
N ALA A 210 -4.11 1.35 -3.42
CA ALA A 210 -4.59 0.03 -3.02
C ALA A 210 -6.12 -0.05 -2.96
N GLN A 211 -6.76 0.94 -2.31
CA GLN A 211 -8.20 0.95 -2.08
C GLN A 211 -9.00 1.18 -3.38
N ALA A 212 -8.44 1.92 -4.37
CA ALA A 212 -9.08 2.06 -5.68
C ALA A 212 -9.14 0.73 -6.44
N VAL A 213 -8.08 -0.09 -6.37
CA VAL A 213 -8.07 -1.44 -6.96
C VAL A 213 -9.05 -2.35 -6.22
N ALA A 214 -9.04 -2.35 -4.88
CA ALA A 214 -9.96 -3.14 -4.07
C ALA A 214 -11.43 -2.76 -4.32
N GLY A 215 -11.73 -1.47 -4.44
CA GLY A 215 -13.07 -0.93 -4.67
C GLY A 215 -13.55 -1.04 -6.12
N TYR A 216 -12.79 -1.67 -7.00
CA TYR A 216 -13.07 -1.76 -8.46
C TYR A 216 -13.15 -0.40 -9.17
N ASN A 217 -12.52 0.63 -8.60
CA ASN A 217 -12.44 1.95 -9.22
C ASN A 217 -11.40 2.01 -10.34
N ILE A 218 -10.48 1.07 -10.32
CA ILE A 218 -9.45 0.85 -11.35
C ILE A 218 -9.00 -0.63 -11.31
N LEU A 219 -8.41 -1.11 -12.40
CA LEU A 219 -7.86 -2.47 -12.44
C LEU A 219 -6.45 -2.53 -11.85
N LEU A 220 -5.62 -1.57 -12.21
CA LEU A 220 -4.19 -1.49 -11.88
C LEU A 220 -3.85 -0.12 -11.31
N SER A 221 -2.94 -0.09 -10.37
CA SER A 221 -2.43 1.16 -9.82
C SER A 221 -0.97 1.05 -9.39
N VAL A 222 -0.27 2.16 -9.42
CA VAL A 222 1.14 2.29 -9.03
C VAL A 222 1.21 3.04 -7.70
N GLY A 223 2.04 2.56 -6.80
CA GLY A 223 2.34 3.23 -5.54
C GLY A 223 3.84 3.31 -5.29
N THR A 224 4.20 3.84 -4.14
CA THR A 224 5.60 3.94 -3.69
C THR A 224 5.74 3.41 -2.28
N GLU A 225 6.92 2.90 -1.95
CA GLU A 225 7.23 2.42 -0.62
C GLU A 225 8.62 2.87 -0.16
N THR A 226 8.66 3.53 0.99
CA THR A 226 9.86 3.80 1.77
C THR A 226 9.94 2.83 2.95
N HIS A 227 8.78 2.56 3.57
CA HIS A 227 8.62 1.64 4.70
C HIS A 227 7.17 1.15 4.77
N GLY A 228 6.86 0.06 4.07
CA GLY A 228 5.55 -0.60 4.12
C GLY A 228 4.47 -0.01 3.23
N SER A 229 4.73 1.11 2.55
CA SER A 229 3.69 1.91 1.88
C SER A 229 3.08 1.27 0.61
N VAL A 230 3.53 0.11 0.17
CA VAL A 230 2.87 -0.77 -0.82
C VAL A 230 2.31 -2.00 -0.12
N LEU A 231 3.14 -2.62 0.71
CA LEU A 231 2.80 -3.91 1.34
C LEU A 231 1.67 -3.77 2.36
N HIS A 232 1.69 -2.74 3.22
CA HIS A 232 0.65 -2.55 4.23
C HIS A 232 -0.72 -2.23 3.61
N PRO A 233 -0.84 -1.22 2.71
CA PRO A 233 -2.11 -0.95 2.05
C PRO A 233 -2.66 -2.14 1.28
N ALA A 234 -1.79 -2.96 0.64
CA ALA A 234 -2.23 -4.17 -0.05
C ALA A 234 -2.92 -5.17 0.89
N GLY A 235 -2.33 -5.41 2.08
CA GLY A 235 -2.92 -6.27 3.10
C GLY A 235 -4.29 -5.79 3.57
N HIS A 236 -4.44 -4.48 3.83
CA HIS A 236 -5.67 -3.86 4.31
C HIS A 236 -6.74 -3.70 3.22
N ALA A 237 -6.33 -3.64 1.97
CA ALA A 237 -7.24 -3.53 0.83
C ALA A 237 -7.67 -4.89 0.26
N GLY A 238 -6.98 -5.97 0.59
CA GLY A 238 -7.28 -7.29 0.03
C GLY A 238 -6.89 -7.40 -1.45
N VAL A 239 -5.76 -6.81 -1.79
CA VAL A 239 -5.18 -6.84 -3.14
C VAL A 239 -3.75 -7.34 -3.11
N VAL A 240 -3.21 -7.66 -4.27
CA VAL A 240 -1.80 -7.96 -4.42
C VAL A 240 -1.01 -6.66 -4.42
N GLY A 241 0.01 -6.56 -3.58
CA GLY A 241 1.00 -5.49 -3.59
C GLY A 241 2.39 -6.07 -3.79
N LEU A 242 3.09 -5.62 -4.83
CA LEU A 242 4.44 -6.03 -5.12
C LEU A 242 5.38 -4.83 -4.99
N LYS A 243 6.25 -4.89 -4.00
CA LYS A 243 7.36 -3.96 -3.80
C LYS A 243 8.62 -4.58 -4.38
N PRO A 244 9.22 -4.02 -5.43
CA PRO A 244 10.44 -4.57 -6.02
C PRO A 244 11.69 -4.24 -5.20
N THR A 245 12.81 -4.83 -5.57
CA THR A 245 14.15 -4.41 -5.12
C THR A 245 14.33 -2.92 -5.35
N ALA A 246 14.86 -2.18 -4.37
CA ALA A 246 15.13 -0.76 -4.52
C ALA A 246 16.04 -0.51 -5.73
N GLY A 247 15.59 0.33 -6.65
CA GLY A 247 16.27 0.60 -7.92
C GLY A 247 15.92 -0.36 -9.07
N LEU A 248 15.11 -1.40 -8.88
CA LEU A 248 14.59 -2.17 -10.02
C LEU A 248 13.65 -1.29 -10.86
N THR A 249 12.79 -0.55 -10.22
CA THR A 249 12.05 0.57 -10.80
C THR A 249 12.77 1.86 -10.45
N SER A 250 13.02 2.72 -11.43
CA SER A 250 13.66 4.02 -11.19
C SER A 250 12.77 4.91 -10.34
N ARG A 251 13.42 5.73 -9.49
CA ARG A 251 12.77 6.73 -8.63
C ARG A 251 12.99 8.15 -9.15
N SER A 252 13.55 8.32 -10.36
CA SER A 252 13.61 9.66 -10.98
C SER A 252 12.20 10.17 -11.28
N GLY A 253 11.93 11.42 -10.92
CA GLY A 253 10.61 12.03 -11.02
C GLY A 253 9.60 11.54 -9.97
N VAL A 254 10.07 10.92 -8.86
CA VAL A 254 9.23 10.57 -7.70
C VAL A 254 9.63 11.46 -6.53
N ILE A 255 8.65 12.07 -5.85
CA ILE A 255 8.92 12.84 -4.62
C ILE A 255 9.49 11.88 -3.57
N PRO A 256 10.70 12.10 -3.08
CA PRO A 256 11.40 11.11 -2.29
C PRO A 256 11.08 11.18 -0.79
N GLY A 257 10.88 10.02 -0.18
CA GLY A 257 10.98 9.86 1.27
C GLY A 257 12.44 9.61 1.69
N SER A 258 13.04 8.55 1.15
CA SER A 258 14.47 8.24 1.34
C SER A 258 15.00 7.49 0.13
N ARG A 259 15.86 8.13 -0.66
CA ARG A 259 16.46 7.49 -1.84
C ARG A 259 17.22 6.20 -1.53
N ASN A 260 17.52 5.96 -0.26
CA ASN A 260 18.15 4.72 0.21
C ASN A 260 17.16 3.56 0.41
N ARG A 261 15.84 3.79 0.29
CA ARG A 261 14.81 2.77 0.52
C ARG A 261 13.71 2.78 -0.51
N ASP A 262 13.40 3.96 -1.05
CA ASP A 262 12.25 4.14 -1.92
C ASP A 262 12.25 3.16 -3.08
N SER A 263 11.07 2.64 -3.37
CA SER A 263 10.77 1.82 -4.54
C SER A 263 9.39 2.16 -5.07
N VAL A 264 9.21 2.02 -6.38
CA VAL A 264 7.90 2.16 -7.04
C VAL A 264 7.34 0.76 -7.24
N GLY A 265 6.18 0.49 -6.64
CA GLY A 265 5.55 -0.81 -6.64
C GLY A 265 4.17 -0.83 -7.30
N THR A 266 3.58 -2.01 -7.38
CA THR A 266 2.35 -2.26 -8.13
C THR A 266 1.23 -2.81 -7.27
N PHE A 267 -0.02 -2.45 -7.63
CA PHE A 267 -1.23 -3.02 -7.07
C PHE A 267 -2.12 -3.59 -8.17
N ALA A 268 -2.61 -4.80 -7.95
CA ALA A 268 -3.58 -5.48 -8.81
C ALA A 268 -4.44 -6.44 -7.97
N ARG A 269 -5.52 -6.99 -8.55
CA ARG A 269 -6.31 -8.01 -7.88
C ARG A 269 -5.74 -9.42 -7.99
N ASN A 270 -4.77 -9.62 -8.88
CA ASN A 270 -4.07 -10.89 -9.05
C ASN A 270 -2.57 -10.68 -9.26
N VAL A 271 -1.79 -11.72 -8.99
CA VAL A 271 -0.31 -11.68 -9.05
C VAL A 271 0.20 -11.48 -10.47
N HIS A 272 -0.45 -12.10 -11.46
CA HIS A 272 -0.05 -11.97 -12.86
C HIS A 272 -0.12 -10.52 -13.33
N ASP A 273 -1.23 -9.83 -13.06
CA ASP A 273 -1.43 -8.44 -13.49
C ASP A 273 -0.53 -7.47 -12.71
N ALA A 274 -0.23 -7.75 -11.43
CA ALA A 274 0.77 -7.00 -10.66
C ALA A 274 2.18 -7.13 -11.27
N ALA A 275 2.56 -8.34 -11.67
CA ALA A 275 3.83 -8.60 -12.35
C ALA A 275 3.88 -7.97 -13.74
N LEU A 276 2.77 -7.98 -14.46
CA LEU A 276 2.66 -7.37 -15.79
C LEU A 276 2.86 -5.84 -15.71
N LEU A 277 2.31 -5.19 -14.67
CA LEU A 277 2.52 -3.77 -14.46
C LEU A 277 3.99 -3.48 -14.08
N LEU A 278 4.64 -4.36 -13.30
CA LEU A 278 6.08 -4.27 -13.03
C LEU A 278 6.90 -4.40 -14.31
N ASP A 279 6.55 -5.35 -15.19
CA ASP A 279 7.24 -5.56 -16.48
C ASP A 279 7.22 -4.31 -17.37
N ALA A 280 6.20 -3.48 -17.24
CA ALA A 280 6.12 -2.23 -17.98
C ALA A 280 6.97 -1.09 -17.37
N MET A 281 7.46 -1.21 -16.13
CA MET A 281 8.10 -0.11 -15.41
C MET A 281 9.59 -0.30 -15.15
N TYR A 282 10.08 -1.54 -15.03
CA TYR A 282 11.47 -1.77 -14.67
C TYR A 282 12.44 -1.40 -15.80
N GLY A 283 13.67 -1.14 -15.45
CA GLY A 283 14.76 -0.86 -16.38
C GLY A 283 15.77 0.14 -15.81
N PRO A 284 17.01 0.13 -16.35
CA PRO A 284 18.04 1.08 -15.95
C PRO A 284 17.70 2.51 -16.39
N ASP A 285 18.05 3.47 -15.56
CA ASP A 285 17.84 4.90 -15.74
C ASP A 285 19.06 5.66 -15.23
N ASP A 286 19.69 6.45 -16.10
CA ASP A 286 20.90 7.22 -15.77
C ASP A 286 20.60 8.34 -14.74
N GLU A 287 19.33 8.76 -14.61
CA GLU A 287 18.89 9.75 -13.61
C GLU A 287 18.70 9.15 -12.22
N ASP A 288 18.61 7.81 -12.10
CA ASP A 288 18.63 7.07 -10.84
C ASP A 288 19.77 6.04 -10.82
N PRO A 289 20.95 6.39 -10.32
CA PRO A 289 22.11 5.49 -10.33
C PRO A 289 21.90 4.14 -9.64
N TRP A 290 20.94 4.04 -8.72
CA TRP A 290 20.60 2.76 -8.08
C TRP A 290 19.96 1.78 -9.07
N SER A 291 19.28 2.30 -10.07
CA SER A 291 18.67 1.48 -11.11
C SER A 291 19.69 0.73 -11.96
N LEU A 292 20.91 1.24 -12.05
CA LEU A 292 21.99 0.57 -12.78
C LEU A 292 22.41 -0.76 -12.13
N GLY A 293 22.11 -0.94 -10.84
CA GLY A 293 22.38 -2.18 -10.10
C GLY A 293 21.60 -3.40 -10.62
N GLN A 294 20.56 -3.20 -11.43
CA GLN A 294 19.75 -4.27 -12.02
C GLN A 294 20.36 -4.89 -13.28
N VAL A 295 21.33 -4.22 -13.91
CA VAL A 295 21.93 -4.67 -15.17
C VAL A 295 22.53 -6.08 -15.00
N GLY A 296 22.09 -7.01 -15.83
CA GLY A 296 22.49 -8.42 -15.79
C GLY A 296 21.81 -9.25 -14.69
N LYS A 297 20.83 -8.70 -13.96
CA LYS A 297 20.08 -9.41 -12.91
C LYS A 297 18.59 -9.54 -13.21
N THR A 298 18.10 -8.85 -14.23
CA THR A 298 16.69 -8.93 -14.66
C THR A 298 16.52 -10.07 -15.67
N PRO A 299 15.38 -10.80 -15.62
CA PRO A 299 15.15 -11.89 -16.54
C PRO A 299 14.82 -11.38 -17.94
N ASP A 300 15.29 -12.09 -18.97
CA ASP A 300 14.78 -11.89 -20.34
C ASP A 300 13.30 -12.31 -20.39
N GLY A 301 12.45 -11.45 -20.94
CA GLY A 301 11.00 -11.73 -21.08
C GLY A 301 10.11 -11.31 -19.91
N GLY A 302 10.69 -10.61 -18.90
CA GLY A 302 9.93 -10.02 -17.78
C GLY A 302 9.59 -11.00 -16.67
N TYR A 303 8.83 -10.52 -15.67
CA TYR A 303 8.50 -11.27 -14.45
C TYR A 303 7.22 -12.09 -14.56
N THR A 304 6.32 -11.73 -15.46
CA THR A 304 5.08 -12.49 -15.73
C THR A 304 5.32 -13.94 -16.13
N GLN A 305 6.45 -14.25 -16.77
CA GLN A 305 6.82 -15.63 -17.14
C GLN A 305 6.96 -16.59 -15.95
N PHE A 306 7.13 -16.07 -14.74
CA PHE A 306 7.24 -16.86 -13.51
C PHE A 306 5.89 -17.17 -12.85
N ALA A 307 4.81 -16.53 -13.31
CA ALA A 307 3.47 -16.83 -12.80
C ALA A 307 3.10 -18.30 -13.08
N THR A 308 2.52 -18.95 -12.08
CA THR A 308 2.19 -20.36 -12.12
C THR A 308 0.91 -20.65 -11.34
N ASN A 309 0.57 -21.90 -11.13
CA ASN A 309 -0.59 -22.31 -10.35
C ASN A 309 -0.18 -23.21 -9.17
N SER A 310 -1.16 -23.65 -8.39
CA SER A 310 -0.97 -24.44 -7.18
C SER A 310 -0.20 -25.77 -7.37
N SER A 311 -0.10 -26.30 -8.60
CA SER A 311 0.69 -27.51 -8.87
C SER A 311 2.20 -27.34 -8.60
N ALA A 312 2.70 -26.09 -8.68
CA ALA A 312 4.09 -25.77 -8.37
C ALA A 312 4.44 -25.85 -6.88
N LEU A 313 3.43 -25.89 -6.00
CA LEU A 313 3.62 -25.97 -4.54
C LEU A 313 4.16 -27.32 -4.08
N LYS A 314 3.95 -28.38 -4.86
CA LYS A 314 4.37 -29.74 -4.49
C LYS A 314 5.89 -29.85 -4.33
N GLY A 315 6.32 -30.18 -3.13
CA GLY A 315 7.73 -30.37 -2.78
C GLY A 315 8.46 -29.06 -2.41
N ALA A 316 7.78 -27.92 -2.44
CA ALA A 316 8.36 -26.65 -1.98
C ALA A 316 8.59 -26.65 -0.47
N ILE A 317 9.59 -25.90 -0.01
CA ILE A 317 9.95 -25.75 1.40
C ILE A 317 9.81 -24.28 1.79
N PHE A 318 8.80 -23.97 2.63
CA PHE A 318 8.54 -22.62 3.08
C PHE A 318 8.86 -22.44 4.57
N GLY A 319 9.56 -21.36 4.90
CA GLY A 319 9.88 -21.00 6.28
C GLY A 319 8.86 -20.03 6.87
N ILE A 320 8.54 -20.21 8.15
CA ILE A 320 7.76 -19.26 8.95
C ILE A 320 8.58 -18.88 10.20
N PRO A 321 9.08 -17.65 10.30
CA PRO A 321 9.76 -17.17 11.51
C PRO A 321 8.74 -16.88 12.60
N TYR A 322 8.11 -17.95 13.14
CA TYR A 322 6.95 -17.88 14.01
C TYR A 322 7.25 -17.12 15.29
N HIS A 323 8.38 -17.40 15.92
CA HIS A 323 8.71 -16.84 17.22
C HIS A 323 8.79 -15.31 17.19
N ILE A 324 9.31 -14.72 16.13
CA ILE A 324 9.58 -13.27 16.07
C ILE A 324 8.46 -12.52 15.37
N TRP A 325 8.05 -12.95 14.17
CA TRP A 325 7.13 -12.18 13.34
C TRP A 325 5.71 -12.70 13.28
N TRP A 326 5.46 -13.93 13.71
CA TRP A 326 4.09 -14.45 13.77
C TRP A 326 3.49 -14.33 15.18
N SER A 327 4.23 -14.73 16.20
CA SER A 327 3.72 -14.71 17.57
C SER A 327 3.65 -13.31 18.18
N THR A 328 4.40 -12.34 17.64
CA THR A 328 4.46 -10.97 18.18
C THR A 328 3.51 -9.99 17.49
N VAL A 329 3.03 -10.30 16.28
CA VAL A 329 2.12 -9.42 15.53
C VAL A 329 0.75 -9.36 16.20
N ALA A 330 0.37 -8.19 16.71
CA ALA A 330 -0.86 -8.00 17.47
C ALA A 330 -2.12 -8.39 16.68
N GLY A 331 -2.15 -8.16 15.37
CA GLY A 331 -3.27 -8.52 14.51
C GLY A 331 -3.48 -10.01 14.35
N ILE A 332 -2.43 -10.83 14.43
CA ILE A 332 -2.58 -12.30 14.47
C ILE A 332 -3.23 -12.73 15.77
N ARG A 333 -2.86 -12.08 16.89
CA ARG A 333 -3.41 -12.41 18.22
C ARG A 333 -4.86 -11.98 18.40
N ALA A 334 -5.42 -11.17 17.51
CA ALA A 334 -6.85 -10.87 17.56
C ALA A 334 -7.66 -12.16 17.46
N PRO A 335 -8.74 -12.30 18.23
CA PRO A 335 -9.51 -13.54 18.33
C PRO A 335 -9.90 -14.08 16.94
N GLY A 336 -9.50 -15.31 16.65
CA GLY A 336 -9.82 -16.03 15.42
C GLY A 336 -8.87 -15.78 14.23
N ASN A 337 -8.01 -14.76 14.25
CA ASN A 337 -7.10 -14.48 13.13
C ASN A 337 -5.99 -15.53 13.01
N GLU A 338 -5.37 -15.91 14.12
CA GLU A 338 -4.35 -16.97 14.11
C GLU A 338 -4.87 -18.27 13.49
N ALA A 339 -6.08 -18.68 13.87
CA ALA A 339 -6.70 -19.88 13.32
C ALA A 339 -6.86 -19.81 11.80
N LYS A 340 -7.18 -18.63 11.24
CA LYS A 340 -7.31 -18.41 9.79
C LYS A 340 -5.96 -18.53 9.08
N PHE A 341 -4.89 -17.97 9.66
CA PHE A 341 -3.53 -18.14 9.13
C PHE A 341 -3.08 -19.61 9.18
N LEU A 342 -3.29 -20.28 10.32
CA LEU A 342 -2.94 -21.70 10.47
C LEU A 342 -3.71 -22.58 9.49
N ALA A 343 -4.97 -22.28 9.20
CA ALA A 343 -5.75 -22.99 8.18
C ALA A 343 -5.13 -22.85 6.78
N ARG A 344 -4.63 -21.66 6.41
CA ARG A 344 -3.91 -21.46 5.13
C ARG A 344 -2.58 -22.22 5.09
N LEU A 345 -1.83 -22.24 6.19
CA LEU A 345 -0.62 -23.08 6.29
C LEU A 345 -0.95 -24.58 6.14
N GLU A 346 -2.07 -25.02 6.68
CA GLU A 346 -2.50 -26.41 6.51
C GLU A 346 -2.91 -26.72 5.06
N GLN A 347 -3.57 -25.80 4.35
CA GLN A 347 -3.83 -25.95 2.91
C GLN A 347 -2.54 -26.07 2.11
N LEU A 348 -1.49 -25.29 2.45
CA LEU A 348 -0.18 -25.40 1.82
C LEU A 348 0.44 -26.77 2.04
N LYS A 349 0.36 -27.33 3.27
CA LYS A 349 0.85 -28.68 3.55
C LYS A 349 0.09 -29.74 2.75
N GLN A 350 -1.23 -29.62 2.65
CA GLN A 350 -2.07 -30.51 1.84
C GLN A 350 -1.73 -30.43 0.34
N ALA A 351 -1.30 -29.24 -0.14
CA ALA A 351 -0.77 -29.07 -1.49
C ALA A 351 0.66 -29.61 -1.69
N GLY A 352 1.27 -30.14 -0.63
CA GLY A 352 2.60 -30.78 -0.67
C GLY A 352 3.75 -29.85 -0.29
N VAL A 353 3.50 -28.70 0.32
CA VAL A 353 4.53 -27.80 0.86
C VAL A 353 5.04 -28.33 2.21
N THR A 354 6.34 -28.35 2.41
CA THR A 354 6.95 -28.52 3.73
C THR A 354 7.03 -27.18 4.44
N ILE A 355 6.31 -27.02 5.55
CA ILE A 355 6.39 -25.80 6.38
C ILE A 355 7.43 -26.01 7.47
N VAL A 356 8.47 -25.18 7.44
CA VAL A 356 9.54 -25.13 8.45
C VAL A 356 9.23 -24.04 9.46
N ASN A 357 8.96 -24.44 10.71
CA ASN A 357 8.86 -23.49 11.81
C ASN A 357 10.27 -23.08 12.24
N MET A 358 10.67 -21.86 11.92
CA MET A 358 12.01 -21.34 12.16
C MET A 358 12.13 -20.94 13.63
N THR A 359 12.63 -21.86 14.46
CA THR A 359 12.78 -21.68 15.91
C THR A 359 14.17 -21.19 16.33
N ALA A 360 15.21 -21.41 15.51
CA ALA A 360 16.51 -20.79 15.72
C ALA A 360 16.46 -19.29 15.37
N PRO A 361 17.17 -18.43 16.12
CA PRO A 361 17.24 -17.02 15.83
C PRO A 361 17.79 -16.74 14.43
N LEU A 362 17.11 -15.87 13.67
CA LEU A 362 17.66 -15.34 12.43
C LEU A 362 18.78 -14.33 12.76
N PRO A 363 19.79 -14.21 11.90
CA PRO A 363 20.87 -13.25 12.10
C PRO A 363 20.32 -11.84 12.38
N TYR A 364 20.73 -11.22 13.47
CA TYR A 364 20.38 -9.87 13.87
C TYR A 364 18.87 -9.55 14.00
N ALA A 365 18.00 -10.55 14.06
CA ALA A 365 16.56 -10.34 14.12
C ALA A 365 16.13 -9.50 15.33
N ASP A 366 16.67 -9.79 16.52
CA ASP A 366 16.39 -9.03 17.73
C ASP A 366 16.91 -7.58 17.65
N ASP A 367 18.09 -7.38 17.08
CA ASP A 367 18.66 -6.05 16.86
C ASP A 367 17.76 -5.19 15.96
N ILE A 368 17.25 -5.79 14.88
CA ILE A 368 16.37 -5.14 13.91
C ILE A 368 15.03 -4.81 14.58
N GLN A 369 14.43 -5.76 15.28
CA GLN A 369 13.12 -5.57 15.91
C GLN A 369 13.16 -4.50 17.01
N ASN A 370 14.25 -4.42 17.78
CA ASN A 370 14.45 -3.39 18.79
C ASN A 370 14.76 -2.00 18.20
N ALA A 371 15.21 -1.93 16.95
CA ALA A 371 15.52 -0.68 16.24
C ALA A 371 14.30 -0.05 15.53
N TYR A 372 13.17 -0.73 15.49
CA TYR A 372 11.99 -0.34 14.68
C TYR A 372 10.91 0.43 15.45
N GLY A 373 11.09 0.77 16.69
CA GLY A 373 10.13 1.60 17.40
C GLY A 373 10.10 3.04 16.84
N TRP A 374 9.03 3.44 16.19
CA TRP A 374 8.75 4.85 15.85
C TRP A 374 8.36 5.68 17.07
N GLY A 375 8.27 5.08 18.21
CA GLY A 375 7.48 5.66 19.28
C GLY A 375 8.16 5.95 20.58
N ASP A 376 9.29 5.42 21.00
CA ASP A 376 9.71 5.70 22.34
C ASP A 376 11.22 5.67 22.64
N ALA A 377 11.59 6.68 23.36
CA ALA A 377 12.82 7.10 23.94
C ALA A 377 13.55 6.07 24.84
N VAL A 378 13.30 4.78 24.72
CA VAL A 378 13.79 3.81 25.71
C VAL A 378 15.14 3.19 25.34
N ASN A 379 15.55 3.25 24.08
CA ASN A 379 16.90 2.82 23.72
C ASN A 379 17.51 3.73 22.66
N THR A 380 17.98 4.87 23.13
CA THR A 380 18.41 6.02 22.34
C THR A 380 19.56 5.77 21.36
N THR A 381 20.29 4.66 21.47
CA THR A 381 21.49 4.45 20.67
C THR A 381 21.18 3.95 19.26
N TYR A 382 20.25 3.03 19.09
CA TYR A 382 19.94 2.42 17.79
C TYR A 382 18.81 3.15 17.06
N TRP A 383 17.80 3.60 17.76
CA TRP A 383 16.64 4.31 17.27
C TRP A 383 16.97 5.67 16.64
N LEU A 384 17.72 6.50 17.36
CA LEU A 384 18.22 7.77 16.83
C LEU A 384 19.01 7.61 15.54
N GLN A 385 19.69 6.49 15.38
CA GLN A 385 20.48 6.22 14.18
C GLN A 385 19.58 5.88 12.97
N SER A 386 18.49 5.15 13.15
CA SER A 386 17.59 4.80 12.06
C SER A 386 16.73 5.99 11.58
N ALA A 387 16.13 6.70 12.52
CA ALA A 387 15.38 7.92 12.25
C ALA A 387 16.28 9.00 11.61
N ARG A 388 17.56 9.07 12.02
CA ARG A 388 18.49 10.03 11.44
C ARG A 388 18.69 9.81 9.93
N VAL A 389 18.81 8.57 9.47
CA VAL A 389 18.96 8.29 8.03
C VAL A 389 17.74 8.80 7.29
N LEU A 390 16.54 8.42 7.75
CA LEU A 390 15.30 8.84 7.11
C LEU A 390 15.12 10.35 7.12
N ASN A 391 15.33 11.00 8.27
CA ASN A 391 15.16 12.45 8.41
C ASN A 391 16.16 13.25 7.56
N VAL A 392 17.41 12.80 7.47
CA VAL A 392 18.44 13.43 6.62
C VAL A 392 18.08 13.26 5.13
N ASP A 393 17.64 12.06 4.75
CA ASP A 393 17.27 11.78 3.36
C ASP A 393 16.01 12.54 2.95
N LEU A 394 15.01 12.62 3.82
CA LEU A 394 13.78 13.37 3.61
C LEU A 394 14.08 14.87 3.38
N TYR A 395 14.90 15.48 4.23
CA TYR A 395 15.29 16.88 4.06
C TYR A 395 15.97 17.11 2.70
N ASN A 396 16.95 16.30 2.37
CA ASN A 396 17.69 16.43 1.11
C ASN A 396 16.80 16.15 -0.10
N GLY A 397 15.98 15.10 -0.02
CA GLY A 397 15.13 14.68 -1.12
C GLY A 397 14.06 15.71 -1.49
N TYR A 398 13.35 16.25 -0.49
CA TYR A 398 12.39 17.32 -0.71
C TYR A 398 13.07 18.61 -1.19
N THR A 399 14.22 18.96 -0.63
CA THR A 399 14.99 20.13 -1.08
C THR A 399 15.40 19.99 -2.55
N GLU A 400 15.92 18.83 -2.94
CA GLU A 400 16.26 18.53 -4.34
C GLU A 400 15.03 18.56 -5.24
N TRP A 401 13.88 18.05 -4.79
CA TRP A 401 12.63 18.09 -5.54
C TRP A 401 12.13 19.52 -5.78
N LEU A 402 12.08 20.34 -4.73
CA LEU A 402 11.62 21.74 -4.82
C LEU A 402 12.48 22.57 -5.76
N GLN A 403 13.75 22.25 -5.91
CA GLN A 403 14.67 22.91 -6.85
C GLN A 403 14.46 22.47 -8.33
N GLN A 404 13.80 21.35 -8.58
CA GLN A 404 13.53 20.83 -9.93
C GLN A 404 12.19 21.25 -10.49
N ILE A 405 11.23 21.61 -9.64
CA ILE A 405 9.91 22.07 -10.08
C ILE A 405 9.89 23.58 -10.36
N SER A 406 8.91 24.02 -11.12
CA SER A 406 8.73 25.44 -11.44
C SER A 406 7.36 25.94 -10.97
N TRP A 407 7.25 27.25 -10.84
CA TRP A 407 6.05 27.92 -10.35
C TRP A 407 5.59 28.99 -11.36
N PRO A 408 4.89 28.61 -12.45
CA PRO A 408 4.52 29.53 -13.52
C PRO A 408 3.72 30.76 -13.09
N ASN A 409 2.89 30.60 -12.06
CA ASN A 409 2.02 31.65 -11.52
C ASN A 409 2.46 32.16 -10.13
N GLY A 410 3.69 31.84 -9.71
CA GLY A 410 4.16 32.06 -8.34
C GLY A 410 3.72 30.96 -7.38
N THR A 411 4.39 30.88 -6.23
CA THR A 411 4.04 29.91 -5.19
C THR A 411 2.71 30.28 -4.52
N SER A 412 1.97 29.30 -4.05
CA SER A 412 0.79 29.52 -3.21
C SER A 412 1.19 30.35 -1.98
N GLY A 413 0.55 31.50 -1.77
CA GLY A 413 0.84 32.40 -0.65
C GLY A 413 2.10 33.26 -0.77
N ASN A 414 2.74 33.34 -1.96
CA ASN A 414 3.93 34.17 -2.23
C ASN A 414 5.16 33.87 -1.33
N LEU A 415 5.24 32.67 -0.76
CA LEU A 415 6.40 32.23 0.02
C LEU A 415 7.37 31.47 -0.91
N PRO A 416 8.67 31.73 -0.85
CA PRO A 416 9.63 30.91 -1.55
C PRO A 416 9.62 29.49 -0.97
N LEU A 417 9.66 28.48 -1.84
CA LEU A 417 9.75 27.07 -1.48
C LEU A 417 11.05 26.50 -2.06
N GLU A 418 12.13 26.68 -1.35
CA GLU A 418 13.47 26.26 -1.78
C GLU A 418 13.93 24.97 -1.08
N ASN A 419 13.35 24.68 0.08
CA ASN A 419 13.74 23.54 0.91
C ASN A 419 12.58 23.07 1.82
N LEU A 420 12.75 21.93 2.45
CA LEU A 420 11.74 21.34 3.34
C LEU A 420 11.34 22.28 4.51
N GLY A 421 12.23 23.15 4.95
CA GLY A 421 11.91 24.12 6.02
C GLY A 421 10.85 25.13 5.58
N ASP A 422 10.89 25.56 4.32
CA ASP A 422 9.91 26.48 3.77
C ASP A 422 8.52 25.84 3.68
N LEU A 423 8.47 24.53 3.35
CA LEU A 423 7.22 23.74 3.38
C LEU A 423 6.65 23.69 4.80
N VAL A 424 7.48 23.44 5.81
CA VAL A 424 7.06 23.43 7.22
C VAL A 424 6.50 24.80 7.64
N VAL A 425 7.13 25.89 7.21
CA VAL A 425 6.65 27.27 7.47
C VAL A 425 5.33 27.51 6.77
N TRP A 426 5.20 27.12 5.50
CA TRP A 426 3.96 27.27 4.73
C TRP A 426 2.80 26.55 5.41
N ASN A 427 2.99 25.29 5.82
CA ASN A 427 1.98 24.52 6.53
C ASN A 427 1.55 25.20 7.84
N ASN A 428 2.48 25.81 8.59
CA ASN A 428 2.15 26.52 9.82
C ASN A 428 1.33 27.79 9.57
N VAL A 429 1.65 28.54 8.51
CA VAL A 429 0.94 29.78 8.17
C VAL A 429 -0.46 29.49 7.65
N ASN A 430 -0.62 28.39 6.93
CA ASN A 430 -1.88 28.02 6.26
C ASN A 430 -2.68 26.94 7.02
N ASN A 431 -2.36 26.67 8.27
CA ASN A 431 -2.99 25.61 9.06
C ASN A 431 -4.52 25.76 9.23
N ALA A 432 -5.05 26.96 9.08
CA ALA A 432 -6.50 27.20 9.11
C ALA A 432 -7.20 26.73 7.83
N THR A 433 -6.46 26.63 6.72
CA THR A 433 -6.96 26.13 5.43
C THR A 433 -6.60 24.67 5.22
N THR A 434 -5.45 24.24 5.73
CA THR A 434 -4.97 22.87 5.65
C THR A 434 -5.48 22.06 6.84
N GLY A 435 -6.32 21.09 6.64
CA GLY A 435 -6.87 20.22 7.69
C GLY A 435 -7.94 20.83 8.59
N ALA A 436 -8.19 22.13 8.50
CA ALA A 436 -9.30 22.78 9.22
C ALA A 436 -10.66 22.57 8.54
N LEU A 437 -10.67 22.05 7.35
CA LEU A 437 -11.87 21.83 6.56
C LEU A 437 -12.65 20.62 7.04
N GLY A 438 -13.21 20.75 8.21
CA GLY A 438 -14.10 19.74 8.73
C GLY A 438 -13.82 19.30 10.13
N GLY A 439 -12.99 20.01 10.80
CA GLY A 439 -12.80 19.92 12.25
C GLY A 439 -12.69 18.53 12.76
N ALA A 440 -11.69 17.92 12.90
CA ALA A 440 -11.42 16.86 13.84
C ALA A 440 -10.16 16.03 13.53
N TYR A 441 -9.60 16.15 12.35
CA TYR A 441 -8.43 15.33 12.04
C TYR A 441 -7.30 16.21 11.56
N PRO A 442 -6.39 15.83 11.15
CA PRO A 442 -4.97 15.59 11.07
C PRO A 442 -4.11 16.78 11.49
N TRP A 443 -4.58 18.01 11.46
CA TRP A 443 -3.76 19.12 12.00
C TRP A 443 -3.44 18.94 13.50
N ASN A 444 -4.23 18.17 14.22
CA ASN A 444 -3.93 17.80 15.61
C ASN A 444 -2.69 16.90 15.74
N SER A 445 -2.27 16.24 14.66
CA SER A 445 -1.02 15.46 14.64
C SER A 445 0.23 16.32 14.36
N GLY A 446 0.04 17.56 13.88
CA GLY A 446 1.16 18.45 13.58
C GLY A 446 1.99 18.00 12.37
N GLN A 447 3.28 18.29 12.41
CA GLN A 447 4.27 17.94 11.39
C GLN A 447 5.62 17.65 12.06
N ASP A 448 5.59 16.86 13.13
CA ASP A 448 6.75 16.59 13.96
C ASP A 448 7.87 15.85 13.22
N ALA A 449 7.53 14.99 12.25
CA ALA A 449 8.54 14.28 11.46
C ALA A 449 9.23 15.22 10.46
N LEU A 450 8.47 16.11 9.79
CA LEU A 450 9.07 17.14 8.92
C LEU A 450 9.98 18.08 9.71
N ILE A 451 9.54 18.52 10.89
CA ILE A 451 10.36 19.37 11.79
C ILE A 451 11.65 18.64 12.21
N ALA A 452 11.54 17.35 12.53
CA ALA A 452 12.72 16.54 12.88
C ALA A 452 13.68 16.38 11.68
N ALA A 453 13.16 16.27 10.46
CA ALA A 453 13.96 16.25 9.25
C ALA A 453 14.67 17.59 9.02
N VAL A 454 13.95 18.71 9.14
CA VAL A 454 14.53 20.07 9.04
C VAL A 454 15.65 20.29 10.07
N ALA A 455 15.47 19.81 11.30
CA ALA A 455 16.48 19.93 12.36
C ALA A 455 17.81 19.21 12.03
N THR A 456 17.83 18.28 11.06
CA THR A 456 19.08 17.63 10.63
C THR A 456 19.93 18.49 9.73
N GLY A 457 19.34 19.50 9.08
CA GLY A 457 19.98 20.32 8.04
C GLY A 457 20.51 19.50 6.87
N GLY A 458 20.03 18.28 6.67
CA GLY A 458 20.46 17.38 5.58
C GLY A 458 21.89 16.83 5.72
N VAL A 459 22.52 16.95 6.91
CA VAL A 459 23.95 16.63 7.09
C VAL A 459 24.17 15.11 7.14
N ARG A 460 24.86 14.58 6.14
CA ARG A 460 25.33 13.19 6.06
C ARG A 460 26.66 13.02 6.78
N ASP A 461 26.63 13.09 8.12
CA ASP A 461 27.81 12.91 8.97
C ASP A 461 28.18 11.42 9.19
N ALA A 462 29.22 11.16 10.01
CA ALA A 462 29.65 9.80 10.32
C ALA A 462 28.57 8.96 11.02
N ARG A 463 27.63 9.59 11.76
CA ARG A 463 26.52 8.91 12.41
C ARG A 463 25.48 8.44 11.39
N TYR A 464 25.19 9.28 10.40
CA TYR A 464 24.32 8.91 9.26
C TYR A 464 24.85 7.68 8.55
N TRP A 465 26.10 7.68 8.10
CA TRP A 465 26.70 6.57 7.36
C TRP A 465 26.78 5.29 8.20
N ARG A 466 27.14 5.41 9.49
CA ARG A 466 27.16 4.25 10.39
C ARG A 466 25.76 3.63 10.54
N ALA A 467 24.73 4.43 10.73
CA ALA A 467 23.36 3.98 10.88
C ALA A 467 22.87 3.29 9.60
N TRP A 468 23.18 3.89 8.44
CA TRP A 468 22.76 3.33 7.16
C TRP A 468 23.43 1.98 6.88
N TYR A 469 24.77 1.88 6.97
CA TYR A 469 25.49 0.62 6.75
C TYR A 469 25.12 -0.47 7.76
N TRP A 470 24.95 -0.07 9.03
CA TRP A 470 24.56 -0.99 10.09
C TRP A 470 23.22 -1.65 9.78
N ARG A 471 22.24 -0.82 9.39
CA ARG A 471 20.88 -1.29 9.10
C ARG A 471 20.82 -2.13 7.83
N LEU A 472 21.42 -1.64 6.75
CA LEU A 472 21.45 -2.35 5.46
C LEU A 472 22.06 -3.74 5.62
N GLY A 473 23.29 -3.82 6.16
CA GLY A 473 24.01 -5.09 6.28
C GLY A 473 23.31 -6.10 7.18
N ARG A 474 22.72 -5.65 8.31
CA ARG A 474 22.01 -6.56 9.21
C ARG A 474 20.68 -7.05 8.62
N SER A 475 19.94 -6.16 7.97
CA SER A 475 18.68 -6.54 7.36
C SER A 475 18.88 -7.49 6.18
N GLN A 476 19.91 -7.28 5.37
CA GLN A 476 20.29 -8.23 4.32
C GLN A 476 20.69 -9.58 4.92
N ALA A 477 21.58 -9.60 5.91
CA ALA A 477 21.99 -10.84 6.57
C ALA A 477 20.81 -11.59 7.23
N CYS A 478 19.82 -10.86 7.75
CA CYS A 478 18.61 -11.48 8.31
C CYS A 478 17.79 -12.20 7.24
N VAL A 479 17.51 -11.54 6.11
CA VAL A 479 16.72 -12.14 5.04
C VAL A 479 17.49 -13.27 4.35
N ASP A 480 18.78 -13.06 4.04
CA ASP A 480 19.63 -14.09 3.40
C ASP A 480 19.76 -15.31 4.30
N GLY A 481 19.96 -15.09 5.62
CA GLY A 481 20.00 -16.16 6.62
C GLY A 481 18.65 -16.86 6.81
N ALA A 482 17.53 -16.18 6.56
CA ALA A 482 16.23 -16.83 6.56
C ALA A 482 16.09 -17.82 5.39
N TYR A 483 16.63 -17.49 4.21
CA TYR A 483 16.61 -18.38 3.04
C TYR A 483 17.62 -19.55 3.13
N ALA A 484 18.71 -19.38 3.87
CA ALA A 484 19.69 -20.41 4.20
C ALA A 484 19.59 -20.74 5.70
N TYR A 485 18.40 -21.17 6.14
CA TYR A 485 18.08 -21.32 7.55
C TYR A 485 18.94 -22.38 8.25
N GLU A 486 19.65 -21.98 9.28
CA GLU A 486 20.37 -22.88 10.17
C GLU A 486 19.41 -23.41 11.25
N ALA A 487 19.07 -24.69 11.15
CA ALA A 487 18.18 -25.36 12.09
C ALA A 487 18.90 -25.66 13.43
N PRO A 488 18.16 -25.87 14.54
CA PRO A 488 18.75 -26.12 15.85
C PRO A 488 19.65 -27.38 15.92
N ASP A 489 19.51 -28.32 15.01
CA ASP A 489 20.34 -29.52 14.89
C ASP A 489 21.63 -29.28 14.11
N GLY A 490 21.88 -28.05 13.67
CA GLY A 490 23.05 -27.67 12.90
C GLY A 490 22.95 -27.94 11.39
N SER A 491 21.81 -28.40 10.89
CA SER A 491 21.58 -28.56 9.46
C SER A 491 21.21 -27.19 8.83
N THR A 492 21.64 -26.99 7.57
CA THR A 492 21.22 -25.81 6.78
C THR A 492 20.12 -26.23 5.82
N LEU A 493 18.97 -25.53 5.91
CA LEU A 493 17.83 -25.73 5.02
C LEU A 493 17.75 -24.59 4.01
N ALA A 494 17.79 -24.93 2.73
CA ALA A 494 17.51 -23.95 1.67
C ALA A 494 15.99 -23.82 1.50
N LEU A 495 15.47 -22.64 1.76
CA LEU A 495 14.04 -22.36 1.68
C LEU A 495 13.66 -21.77 0.31
N ASP A 496 12.49 -22.15 -0.18
CA ASP A 496 11.91 -21.59 -1.41
C ASP A 496 11.22 -20.25 -1.18
N ALA A 497 10.59 -20.09 -0.01
CA ALA A 497 9.95 -18.84 0.41
C ALA A 497 10.00 -18.67 1.94
N VAL A 498 9.98 -17.42 2.40
CA VAL A 498 9.82 -17.04 3.81
C VAL A 498 8.52 -16.26 3.95
N LEU A 499 7.57 -16.83 4.69
CA LEU A 499 6.21 -16.33 4.81
C LEU A 499 6.04 -15.42 6.04
N ILE A 500 5.51 -14.24 5.83
CA ILE A 500 5.31 -13.22 6.86
C ILE A 500 3.85 -12.74 6.85
N PRO A 501 3.18 -12.63 8.00
CA PRO A 501 1.83 -12.08 8.05
C PRO A 501 1.82 -10.61 7.68
N ASN A 502 0.77 -10.20 6.97
CA ASN A 502 0.49 -8.79 6.67
C ASN A 502 -0.95 -8.47 7.09
N VAL A 503 -1.11 -7.96 8.30
CA VAL A 503 -2.43 -7.80 8.94
C VAL A 503 -2.68 -6.40 9.43
N ALA A 504 -3.92 -5.96 9.28
CA ALA A 504 -4.43 -4.78 9.94
C ALA A 504 -4.43 -5.00 11.46
N SER A 505 -3.67 -4.26 12.22
CA SER A 505 -3.81 -4.26 13.66
C SER A 505 -3.31 -2.98 14.28
N GLY A 506 -4.19 -2.37 15.04
CA GLY A 506 -4.00 -1.22 15.91
C GLY A 506 -2.57 -0.83 16.22
N GLY A 507 -1.94 -0.04 15.37
CA GLY A 507 -0.70 0.67 15.66
C GLY A 507 0.61 -0.12 15.59
N ALA A 508 0.59 -1.42 15.31
CA ALA A 508 1.82 -2.17 15.08
C ALA A 508 2.00 -2.31 13.57
N SER A 509 2.98 -1.62 13.03
CA SER A 509 3.45 -1.84 11.66
C SER A 509 3.62 -3.33 11.43
N SER A 510 3.08 -3.84 10.33
CA SER A 510 3.27 -5.24 9.99
C SER A 510 4.76 -5.52 9.81
N SER A 511 5.18 -6.63 10.34
CA SER A 511 6.58 -7.05 10.28
C SER A 511 7.09 -7.36 8.86
N ILE A 512 6.18 -7.41 7.86
CA ILE A 512 6.57 -7.75 6.47
C ILE A 512 7.54 -6.74 5.88
N ALA A 513 7.31 -5.46 6.07
CA ALA A 513 8.08 -4.39 5.45
C ALA A 513 9.39 -4.08 6.18
N SER A 514 9.39 -4.16 7.50
CA SER A 514 10.45 -3.63 8.35
C SER A 514 11.87 -4.08 7.99
N VAL A 515 12.01 -5.34 7.62
CA VAL A 515 13.32 -5.93 7.31
C VAL A 515 13.67 -5.75 5.85
N VAL A 516 12.73 -6.03 4.94
CA VAL A 516 12.99 -5.98 3.49
C VAL A 516 13.24 -4.58 2.97
N ASP A 517 12.60 -3.56 3.57
CA ASP A 517 12.85 -2.16 3.19
C ASP A 517 14.24 -1.71 3.57
N ALA A 518 14.67 -2.07 4.78
CA ALA A 518 16.02 -1.78 5.23
C ALA A 518 17.08 -2.58 4.47
N ALA A 519 16.76 -3.80 4.05
CA ALA A 519 17.60 -4.64 3.19
C ALA A 519 17.60 -4.14 1.75
N GLN A 520 16.67 -3.27 1.34
CA GLN A 520 16.42 -2.88 -0.04
C GLN A 520 15.98 -4.07 -0.93
N TYR A 521 15.42 -5.10 -0.31
CA TYR A 521 15.01 -6.34 -0.94
C TYR A 521 13.53 -6.31 -1.33
N PRO A 522 13.09 -7.12 -2.28
CA PRO A 522 11.71 -7.14 -2.72
C PRO A 522 10.82 -7.93 -1.75
N ALA A 523 9.53 -7.63 -1.78
CA ALA A 523 8.51 -8.44 -1.15
C ALA A 523 7.18 -8.34 -1.92
N ILE A 524 6.33 -9.33 -1.72
CA ILE A 524 4.97 -9.34 -2.26
C ILE A 524 4.00 -9.70 -1.14
N SER A 525 2.81 -9.10 -1.17
CA SER A 525 1.69 -9.43 -0.29
C SER A 525 0.51 -9.90 -1.12
N ILE A 526 -0.10 -11.02 -0.73
CA ILE A 526 -1.34 -11.53 -1.32
C ILE A 526 -2.43 -11.61 -0.25
N PRO A 527 -3.70 -11.36 -0.58
CA PRO A 527 -4.80 -11.51 0.37
C PRO A 527 -5.10 -13.00 0.63
N ILE A 528 -5.47 -13.32 1.88
CA ILE A 528 -5.75 -14.71 2.26
C ILE A 528 -7.09 -14.92 2.97
N ASN A 529 -7.60 -13.92 3.67
CA ASN A 529 -8.84 -14.00 4.44
C ASN A 529 -9.29 -12.59 4.86
N VAL A 530 -10.39 -12.49 5.59
CA VAL A 530 -10.83 -11.28 6.29
C VAL A 530 -10.83 -11.50 7.81
N ASP A 531 -10.58 -10.45 8.59
CA ASP A 531 -10.59 -10.50 10.04
C ASP A 531 -12.02 -10.40 10.63
N GLY A 532 -12.12 -10.27 11.95
CA GLY A 532 -13.42 -10.12 12.65
C GLY A 532 -14.09 -8.76 12.43
N PHE A 533 -13.41 -7.78 11.86
CA PHE A 533 -13.92 -6.45 11.52
C PHE A 533 -14.25 -6.30 10.04
N ASN A 534 -14.24 -7.38 9.30
CA ASN A 534 -14.40 -7.40 7.85
C ASN A 534 -13.31 -6.60 7.13
N VAL A 535 -12.06 -6.72 7.58
CA VAL A 535 -10.88 -6.15 6.91
C VAL A 535 -10.00 -7.29 6.42
N PRO A 536 -9.45 -7.21 5.21
CA PRO A 536 -8.59 -8.25 4.68
C PRO A 536 -7.34 -8.47 5.50
N MET A 537 -6.85 -9.69 5.44
CA MET A 537 -5.57 -10.12 5.97
C MET A 537 -4.71 -10.65 4.82
N GLY A 538 -3.47 -10.16 4.75
CA GLY A 538 -2.49 -10.58 3.77
C GLY A 538 -1.49 -11.60 4.31
N LEU A 539 -0.90 -12.35 3.39
CA LEU A 539 0.29 -13.16 3.61
C LEU A 539 1.38 -12.65 2.68
N GLY A 540 2.50 -12.29 3.24
CA GLY A 540 3.65 -11.80 2.49
C GLY A 540 4.72 -12.84 2.28
N ILE A 541 5.54 -12.62 1.28
CA ILE A 541 6.77 -13.36 1.01
C ILE A 541 7.91 -12.34 0.99
N TRP A 542 8.93 -12.55 1.80
CA TRP A 542 10.19 -11.82 1.65
C TRP A 542 10.97 -12.37 0.45
N GLY A 543 11.69 -11.50 -0.24
CA GLY A 543 12.65 -11.87 -1.28
C GLY A 543 14.06 -11.45 -0.92
N THR A 544 15.05 -12.09 -1.51
CA THR A 544 16.41 -11.60 -1.57
C THR A 544 16.58 -10.64 -2.75
N GLY A 545 17.65 -9.87 -2.80
CA GLY A 545 17.83 -8.88 -3.87
C GLY A 545 17.67 -9.46 -5.28
N TYR A 546 16.82 -8.83 -6.08
CA TYR A 546 16.49 -9.23 -7.47
C TYR A 546 15.84 -10.62 -7.60
N SER A 547 15.10 -11.06 -6.58
CA SER A 547 14.37 -12.33 -6.60
C SER A 547 12.88 -12.21 -6.92
N GLU A 548 12.45 -11.14 -7.56
CA GLU A 548 11.04 -10.88 -7.90
C GLU A 548 10.38 -12.05 -8.65
N GLY A 549 11.13 -12.73 -9.52
CA GLY A 549 10.63 -13.93 -10.22
C GLY A 549 10.23 -15.06 -9.26
N LYS A 550 10.96 -15.25 -8.15
CA LYS A 550 10.58 -16.22 -7.11
C LYS A 550 9.32 -15.76 -6.37
N LEU A 551 9.20 -14.44 -6.10
CA LEU A 551 8.02 -13.88 -5.45
C LEU A 551 6.77 -14.10 -6.31
N VAL A 552 6.85 -13.78 -7.60
CA VAL A 552 5.75 -14.00 -8.56
C VAL A 552 5.36 -15.48 -8.62
N LYS A 553 6.36 -16.39 -8.71
CA LYS A 553 6.12 -17.83 -8.74
C LYS A 553 5.33 -18.31 -7.52
N TRP A 554 5.81 -18.01 -6.34
CA TRP A 554 5.21 -18.56 -5.12
C TRP A 554 3.91 -17.85 -4.73
N ALA A 555 3.82 -16.54 -4.98
CA ALA A 555 2.60 -15.78 -4.74
C ALA A 555 1.47 -16.26 -5.66
N SER A 556 1.71 -16.41 -6.96
CA SER A 556 0.69 -16.89 -7.91
C SER A 556 0.27 -18.34 -7.64
N ALA A 557 1.22 -19.20 -7.21
CA ALA A 557 0.90 -20.56 -6.82
C ALA A 557 -0.01 -20.61 -5.58
N MET A 558 0.25 -19.75 -4.57
CA MET A 558 -0.59 -19.64 -3.38
C MET A 558 -1.93 -18.97 -3.67
N GLU A 559 -1.95 -17.91 -4.48
CA GLU A 559 -3.19 -17.25 -4.93
C GLU A 559 -4.14 -18.27 -5.60
N SER A 560 -3.60 -19.07 -6.52
CA SER A 560 -4.34 -20.15 -7.19
C SER A 560 -4.84 -21.26 -6.25
N LEU A 561 -4.30 -21.38 -5.04
CA LEU A 561 -4.77 -22.31 -4.00
C LEU A 561 -5.80 -21.69 -3.08
N PHE A 562 -5.66 -20.40 -2.77
CA PHE A 562 -6.44 -19.75 -1.71
C PHE A 562 -7.77 -19.19 -2.17
N HIS A 563 -7.94 -18.90 -3.46
CA HIS A 563 -9.18 -18.42 -4.07
C HIS A 563 -9.82 -17.20 -3.36
N PHE A 564 -8.99 -16.27 -2.86
CA PHE A 564 -9.49 -15.15 -2.06
C PHE A 564 -10.55 -14.31 -2.78
N ALA A 565 -10.31 -13.97 -4.05
CA ALA A 565 -11.22 -13.12 -4.82
C ALA A 565 -12.57 -13.81 -5.14
N GLU A 566 -12.61 -15.15 -5.11
CA GLU A 566 -13.83 -15.93 -5.27
C GLU A 566 -14.65 -16.00 -3.99
N ASP A 567 -13.96 -16.04 -2.83
CA ASP A 567 -14.56 -16.20 -1.51
C ASP A 567 -14.98 -14.87 -0.86
N PHE A 568 -14.29 -13.77 -1.18
CA PHE A 568 -14.44 -12.48 -0.50
C PHE A 568 -14.49 -11.31 -1.48
N GLU A 569 -15.36 -10.34 -1.19
CA GLU A 569 -15.47 -9.09 -1.93
C GLU A 569 -15.72 -7.90 -0.99
N PRO A 570 -15.30 -6.69 -1.35
CA PRO A 570 -15.60 -5.51 -0.56
C PRO A 570 -17.09 -5.16 -0.66
N GLU A 571 -17.74 -5.07 0.49
CA GLU A 571 -19.17 -4.79 0.59
C GLU A 571 -19.47 -3.34 1.00
N PHE A 572 -18.47 -2.50 1.19
CA PHE A 572 -18.60 -1.12 1.66
C PHE A 572 -19.42 -1.03 2.97
N VAL A 573 -19.09 -1.90 3.92
CA VAL A 573 -19.78 -1.95 5.22
C VAL A 573 -19.59 -0.63 5.98
N ASN A 574 -20.63 -0.18 6.68
CA ASN A 574 -20.68 1.06 7.45
C ASN A 574 -20.63 2.36 6.63
N TYR A 575 -20.87 2.31 5.33
CA TYR A 575 -21.06 3.51 4.51
C TYR A 575 -22.52 3.97 4.58
N ASN A 576 -22.75 5.19 5.10
CA ASN A 576 -24.09 5.78 5.14
C ASN A 576 -24.30 6.70 3.93
N THR A 577 -24.88 6.12 2.87
CA THR A 577 -25.17 6.83 1.62
C THR A 577 -26.41 7.71 1.68
N SER A 578 -27.21 7.65 2.77
CA SER A 578 -28.37 8.53 2.97
C SER A 578 -27.97 9.91 3.49
N LYS A 579 -26.74 10.08 3.94
CA LYS A 579 -26.17 11.37 4.33
C LYS A 579 -25.19 11.81 3.26
N ILE A 580 -25.28 13.06 2.84
CA ILE A 580 -24.21 13.67 2.05
C ILE A 580 -22.93 13.53 2.86
N PRO A 581 -21.86 12.93 2.30
CA PRO A 581 -20.60 12.78 3.01
C PRO A 581 -20.18 14.13 3.56
N PHE A 582 -19.62 14.10 4.77
CA PHE A 582 -19.13 15.32 5.41
C PHE A 582 -18.21 16.12 4.48
N ASP A 583 -17.43 15.42 3.69
CA ASP A 583 -16.40 15.94 2.79
C ASP A 583 -16.94 16.45 1.43
N ALA A 584 -18.21 16.18 1.09
CA ALA A 584 -18.87 16.81 -0.07
C ALA A 584 -19.07 18.32 0.10
N ARG A 585 -18.67 18.86 1.24
CA ARG A 585 -18.72 20.29 1.56
C ARG A 585 -17.36 20.97 1.45
N TRP A 586 -16.44 20.41 0.67
CA TRP A 586 -15.13 21.01 0.48
C TRP A 586 -15.29 22.45 -0.07
N PRO A 587 -15.05 23.50 0.71
CA PRO A 587 -15.12 24.86 0.20
C PRO A 587 -13.86 25.11 -0.65
N GLY A 588 -14.01 25.13 -1.93
CA GLY A 588 -12.93 25.35 -2.88
C GLY A 588 -12.93 24.39 -4.06
N TYR A 589 -13.66 23.29 -3.97
CA TYR A 589 -13.87 22.38 -5.09
C TYR A 589 -15.36 22.18 -5.34
N SER A 590 -15.90 22.78 -6.40
CA SER A 590 -17.20 22.37 -6.92
C SER A 590 -16.97 21.27 -7.95
N CYS A 591 -17.20 20.02 -7.53
CA CYS A 591 -17.36 18.94 -8.48
C CYS A 591 -18.75 19.03 -9.05
N THR A 592 -18.93 19.69 -10.19
CA THR A 592 -20.20 19.66 -10.92
C THR A 592 -20.22 18.42 -11.81
N VAL A 593 -21.16 17.54 -11.55
CA VAL A 593 -21.51 16.43 -12.44
C VAL A 593 -22.40 16.98 -13.57
N ASP A 594 -21.99 18.04 -14.24
CA ASP A 594 -22.82 18.66 -15.29
C ASP A 594 -22.56 18.13 -16.70
N SER A 595 -21.54 17.33 -16.88
CA SER A 595 -21.43 16.46 -18.04
C SER A 595 -20.57 15.26 -17.68
N LEU A 596 -20.98 14.08 -18.07
CA LEU A 596 -20.25 12.82 -17.90
C LEU A 596 -18.88 12.78 -18.62
N ASP A 597 -18.49 13.89 -19.26
CA ASP A 597 -17.27 14.04 -20.01
C ASP A 597 -16.17 14.77 -19.23
N HIS A 598 -16.50 15.48 -18.17
CA HIS A 598 -15.54 16.19 -17.33
C HIS A 598 -15.91 16.04 -15.85
N LEU A 599 -15.23 15.15 -15.13
CA LEU A 599 -15.03 15.32 -13.71
C LEU A 599 -13.87 16.31 -13.52
N GLY A 600 -14.16 17.57 -13.78
CA GLY A 600 -13.28 18.65 -13.43
C GLY A 600 -13.64 19.11 -12.03
N CYS A 601 -12.85 18.78 -11.04
CA CYS A 601 -12.82 19.57 -9.82
C CYS A 601 -12.02 20.84 -10.15
N SER A 602 -12.69 21.94 -10.43
CA SER A 602 -12.01 23.23 -10.54
C SER A 602 -11.86 23.83 -9.15
N ALA A 603 -10.67 24.32 -8.82
CA ALA A 603 -10.51 25.21 -7.68
C ALA A 603 -11.50 26.38 -7.84
N ALA A 604 -12.42 26.54 -6.91
CA ALA A 604 -13.24 27.73 -6.89
C ALA A 604 -12.28 28.90 -6.67
N ALA A 605 -12.34 29.90 -7.56
CA ALA A 605 -11.58 31.12 -7.39
C ALA A 605 -11.95 31.73 -6.03
N VAL A 606 -10.94 31.84 -5.15
CA VAL A 606 -11.03 32.51 -3.86
C VAL A 606 -11.07 34.01 -4.13
#